data_cf49da39d091e2022255110f2ad72727
#
_entry.id   cf49da39d091e2022255110f2ad72727
#
_cell.length_a   1.000
_cell.length_b   1.000
_cell.length_c   1.000
_cell.angle_alpha   90.00
_cell.angle_beta   90.00
_cell.angle_gamma   90.00
#
_symmetry.space_group_name_H-M   'P 1'
#
loop_
_entity.id
_entity.type
_entity.pdbx_description
1 polymer ?
#
loop_
_entity_poly.entity_id
_entity_poly.type
_entity_poly.pdbx_seq_one_letter_code
_entity_poly.pdbx_strand_id
1 'polypeptide(L)'
;MKKLLIVILLLFPFVASAQQLNIALLKYRGGGDWYGNPTSLPNLVRFCNQEIGTDINPNVPTVEPSSPDLFNYPYVYMTGHGNVVFDAAEAQNLRNYMLAGGFLHIDDNYGIRQYIEPQMKKVFPELDFVELPYTHEIFQKPYSFPNGLPKIHEHDNKPPQLFALIYEGRVVCIFTYECDLGDGWEDQRVHHDSQETREKALKMGANILRYVFTK
;
A
#
# COMPACT_ATOMS: atom_id res chain seq x y z
N MET A 1 -67.73 -17.56 -9.18
CA MET A 1 -66.94 -16.97 -8.08
C MET A 1 -65.46 -17.21 -8.42
N LYS A 2 -64.71 -16.20 -8.89
CA LYS A 2 -63.27 -16.31 -9.23
C LYS A 2 -62.48 -16.06 -7.95
N LYS A 3 -61.70 -17.04 -7.48
CA LYS A 3 -60.81 -16.92 -6.35
C LYS A 3 -59.53 -16.12 -6.81
N LEU A 4 -59.32 -14.95 -6.25
CA LEU A 4 -58.14 -14.11 -6.46
C LEU A 4 -57.01 -14.67 -5.57
N LEU A 5 -55.95 -15.21 -6.19
CA LEU A 5 -54.78 -15.67 -5.48
C LEU A 5 -53.84 -14.47 -5.32
N ILE A 6 -53.73 -13.93 -4.10
CA ILE A 6 -52.78 -12.87 -3.78
C ILE A 6 -51.43 -13.54 -3.44
N VAL A 7 -50.44 -13.42 -4.36
CA VAL A 7 -49.06 -13.81 -4.11
C VAL A 7 -48.35 -12.66 -3.39
N ILE A 8 -48.09 -12.80 -2.09
CA ILE A 8 -47.31 -11.86 -1.32
C ILE A 8 -45.79 -12.19 -1.59
N LEU A 9 -45.16 -11.34 -2.39
CA LEU A 9 -43.69 -11.41 -2.61
C LEU A 9 -43.01 -10.79 -1.38
N LEU A 10 -42.48 -11.63 -0.49
CA LEU A 10 -41.63 -11.19 0.62
C LEU A 10 -40.27 -10.77 0.05
N LEU A 11 -40.04 -9.46 -0.11
CA LEU A 11 -38.75 -8.86 -0.37
C LEU A 11 -37.92 -8.94 0.92
N PHE A 12 -37.07 -9.97 1.02
CA PHE A 12 -36.00 -9.97 2.03
C PHE A 12 -34.94 -8.96 1.61
N PRO A 13 -34.65 -7.95 2.46
CA PRO A 13 -33.50 -7.09 2.19
C PRO A 13 -32.24 -7.94 2.25
N PHE A 14 -31.54 -8.07 1.11
CA PHE A 14 -30.23 -8.66 1.04
C PHE A 14 -29.26 -7.65 1.69
N VAL A 15 -28.98 -7.80 2.98
CA VAL A 15 -27.92 -7.05 3.66
C VAL A 15 -26.61 -7.70 3.20
N ALA A 16 -26.03 -7.18 2.13
CA ALA A 16 -24.65 -7.51 1.78
C ALA A 16 -23.77 -7.01 2.93
N SER A 17 -23.27 -7.91 3.76
CA SER A 17 -22.19 -7.58 4.67
C SER A 17 -20.99 -7.18 3.83
N ALA A 18 -20.56 -5.93 3.87
CA ALA A 18 -19.32 -5.52 3.25
C ALA A 18 -18.20 -6.34 3.90
N GLN A 19 -17.45 -7.08 3.08
CA GLN A 19 -16.32 -7.83 3.58
C GLN A 19 -15.26 -6.85 4.03
N GLN A 20 -14.76 -7.01 5.26
CA GLN A 20 -13.70 -6.18 5.80
C GLN A 20 -12.46 -6.24 4.89
N LEU A 21 -11.86 -5.10 4.61
CA LEU A 21 -10.67 -5.01 3.78
C LEU A 21 -9.46 -5.55 4.54
N ASN A 22 -8.60 -6.30 3.85
CA ASN A 22 -7.36 -6.81 4.43
C ASN A 22 -6.16 -6.25 3.66
N ILE A 23 -5.12 -5.89 4.40
CA ILE A 23 -3.80 -5.52 3.87
C ILE A 23 -2.75 -6.42 4.48
N ALA A 24 -1.57 -6.51 3.86
CA ALA A 24 -0.49 -7.35 4.38
C ALA A 24 0.87 -6.68 4.26
N LEU A 25 1.82 -7.11 5.09
CA LEU A 25 3.23 -6.80 5.00
C LEU A 25 3.94 -7.89 4.19
N LEU A 26 4.73 -7.50 3.16
CA LEU A 26 5.49 -8.44 2.35
C LEU A 26 6.75 -8.91 3.09
N LYS A 27 6.83 -10.20 3.36
CA LYS A 27 8.03 -10.86 3.89
C LYS A 27 8.89 -11.36 2.74
N TYR A 28 9.90 -10.60 2.37
CA TYR A 28 10.81 -10.93 1.29
C TYR A 28 12.11 -11.57 1.80
N ARG A 29 12.88 -12.17 0.89
CA ARG A 29 14.19 -12.76 1.15
C ARG A 29 15.32 -11.81 0.72
N GLY A 30 16.55 -12.12 1.11
CA GLY A 30 17.75 -11.37 0.71
C GLY A 30 18.52 -10.77 1.88
N GLY A 31 17.95 -10.79 3.08
CA GLY A 31 18.58 -10.28 4.31
C GLY A 31 18.25 -8.84 4.65
N GLY A 32 17.37 -8.19 3.88
CA GLY A 32 16.78 -6.91 4.30
C GLY A 32 15.76 -7.10 5.43
N ASP A 33 15.56 -6.06 6.20
CA ASP A 33 14.75 -6.04 7.42
C ASP A 33 13.29 -5.68 7.17
N TRP A 34 12.59 -6.45 6.35
CA TRP A 34 11.17 -6.29 6.03
C TRP A 34 10.27 -6.05 7.25
N TYR A 35 10.74 -6.42 8.44
CA TYR A 35 10.06 -6.31 9.74
C TYR A 35 10.41 -5.01 10.50
N GLY A 36 11.14 -4.09 9.88
CA GLY A 36 11.73 -2.91 10.55
C GLY A 36 10.72 -1.98 11.24
N ASN A 37 9.51 -1.86 10.70
CA ASN A 37 8.49 -0.90 11.16
C ASN A 37 7.24 -1.62 11.72
N PRO A 38 7.32 -2.30 12.87
CA PRO A 38 6.26 -3.23 13.32
C PRO A 38 4.95 -2.55 13.71
N THR A 39 4.95 -1.27 14.11
CA THR A 39 3.74 -0.54 14.50
C THR A 39 3.17 0.33 13.39
N SER A 40 3.88 0.47 12.26
CA SER A 40 3.52 1.39 11.16
C SER A 40 2.15 1.06 10.56
N LEU A 41 1.96 -0.14 10.02
CA LEU A 41 0.70 -0.54 9.38
C LEU A 41 -0.49 -0.58 10.35
N PRO A 42 -0.37 -1.11 11.58
CA PRO A 42 -1.44 -1.01 12.57
C PRO A 42 -1.87 0.43 12.88
N ASN A 43 -0.92 1.36 12.96
CA ASN A 43 -1.22 2.77 13.19
C ASN A 43 -1.89 3.42 11.98
N LEU A 44 -1.39 3.14 10.76
CA LEU A 44 -1.99 3.62 9.52
C LEU A 44 -3.44 3.12 9.37
N VAL A 45 -3.68 1.82 9.61
CA VAL A 45 -5.02 1.22 9.57
C VAL A 45 -5.96 1.92 10.57
N ARG A 46 -5.50 2.09 11.82
CA ARG A 46 -6.29 2.79 12.85
C ARG A 46 -6.65 4.21 12.40
N PHE A 47 -5.66 4.95 11.88
CA PHE A 47 -5.88 6.31 11.37
C PHE A 47 -6.91 6.32 10.24
N CYS A 48 -6.79 5.44 9.25
CA CYS A 48 -7.72 5.39 8.12
C CYS A 48 -9.14 5.03 8.55
N ASN A 49 -9.29 4.05 9.45
CA ASN A 49 -10.61 3.66 9.96
C ASN A 49 -11.29 4.81 10.72
N GLN A 50 -10.52 5.61 11.47
CA GLN A 50 -11.04 6.73 12.26
C GLN A 50 -11.29 7.98 11.41
N GLU A 51 -10.34 8.35 10.54
CA GLU A 51 -10.34 9.65 9.87
C GLU A 51 -11.03 9.66 8.51
N ILE A 52 -10.99 8.54 7.77
CA ILE A 52 -11.58 8.46 6.43
C ILE A 52 -12.64 7.36 6.30
N GLY A 53 -13.02 6.74 7.42
CA GLY A 53 -14.15 5.81 7.49
C GLY A 53 -13.93 4.51 6.72
N THR A 54 -12.70 4.02 6.62
CA THR A 54 -12.43 2.70 6.07
C THR A 54 -12.80 1.59 7.07
N ASP A 55 -13.01 0.38 6.57
CA ASP A 55 -13.16 -0.83 7.39
C ASP A 55 -12.04 -1.81 7.06
N ILE A 56 -10.80 -1.44 7.43
CA ILE A 56 -9.62 -2.28 7.24
C ILE A 56 -9.36 -3.07 8.52
N ASN A 57 -9.07 -4.35 8.37
CA ASN A 57 -8.71 -5.20 9.50
C ASN A 57 -7.42 -4.69 10.18
N PRO A 58 -7.47 -4.34 11.48
CA PRO A 58 -6.28 -3.84 12.19
C PRO A 58 -5.22 -4.93 12.43
N ASN A 59 -5.58 -6.19 12.27
CA ASN A 59 -4.63 -7.29 12.35
C ASN A 59 -3.98 -7.49 10.98
N VAL A 60 -2.80 -6.90 10.78
CA VAL A 60 -2.06 -6.93 9.52
C VAL A 60 -1.09 -8.11 9.52
N PRO A 61 -1.37 -9.18 8.75
CA PRO A 61 -0.47 -10.33 8.66
C PRO A 61 0.72 -10.06 7.73
N THR A 62 1.68 -10.98 7.78
CA THR A 62 2.74 -11.06 6.77
C THR A 62 2.38 -12.04 5.68
N VAL A 63 2.84 -11.78 4.46
CA VAL A 63 2.68 -12.68 3.32
C VAL A 63 3.99 -12.79 2.54
N GLU A 64 4.34 -13.98 2.09
CA GLU A 64 5.52 -14.22 1.26
C GLU A 64 5.18 -14.04 -0.24
N PRO A 65 6.14 -13.57 -1.08
CA PRO A 65 5.90 -13.39 -2.51
C PRO A 65 5.44 -14.66 -3.24
N SER A 66 5.84 -15.83 -2.74
CA SER A 66 5.48 -17.15 -3.30
C SER A 66 4.11 -17.66 -2.84
N SER A 67 3.51 -17.04 -1.81
CA SER A 67 2.26 -17.54 -1.22
C SER A 67 1.06 -17.32 -2.13
N PRO A 68 0.16 -18.30 -2.27
CA PRO A 68 -1.14 -18.08 -2.90
C PRO A 68 -2.02 -17.11 -2.12
N ASP A 69 -1.79 -16.95 -0.81
CA ASP A 69 -2.53 -16.02 0.04
C ASP A 69 -2.28 -14.55 -0.34
N LEU A 70 -1.23 -14.25 -1.12
CA LEU A 70 -0.94 -12.91 -1.64
C LEU A 70 -2.18 -12.28 -2.30
N PHE A 71 -2.98 -13.08 -3.00
CA PHE A 71 -4.18 -12.64 -3.72
C PHE A 71 -5.38 -12.29 -2.81
N ASN A 72 -5.28 -12.57 -1.51
CA ASN A 72 -6.30 -12.19 -0.53
C ASN A 72 -6.16 -10.71 -0.08
N TYR A 73 -5.07 -10.05 -0.45
CA TYR A 73 -4.74 -8.71 0.00
C TYR A 73 -4.71 -7.73 -1.17
N PRO A 74 -5.71 -6.85 -1.34
CA PRO A 74 -5.71 -5.86 -2.43
C PRO A 74 -4.56 -4.86 -2.33
N TYR A 75 -3.98 -4.68 -1.13
CA TYR A 75 -2.82 -3.85 -0.87
C TYR A 75 -1.79 -4.62 -0.06
N VAL A 76 -0.57 -4.67 -0.57
CA VAL A 76 0.59 -5.25 0.10
C VAL A 76 1.67 -4.18 0.24
N TYR A 77 2.16 -4.01 1.46
CA TYR A 77 3.21 -3.06 1.80
C TYR A 77 4.54 -3.78 1.95
N MET A 78 5.60 -3.14 1.49
CA MET A 78 6.96 -3.63 1.58
C MET A 78 7.86 -2.49 2.03
N THR A 79 8.69 -2.73 3.03
CA THR A 79 9.66 -1.76 3.54
C THR A 79 10.95 -2.44 3.96
N GLY A 80 11.94 -1.70 4.35
CA GLY A 80 13.18 -2.15 4.98
C GLY A 80 14.42 -1.54 4.38
N HIS A 81 15.55 -1.90 4.98
CA HIS A 81 16.89 -1.57 4.51
C HIS A 81 17.51 -2.80 3.81
N GLY A 82 18.44 -2.56 2.91
CA GLY A 82 19.31 -3.59 2.37
C GLY A 82 18.67 -4.51 1.33
N ASN A 83 19.25 -5.71 1.21
CA ASN A 83 19.07 -6.53 0.04
C ASN A 83 17.68 -7.19 -0.04
N VAL A 84 17.12 -7.17 -1.24
CA VAL A 84 15.88 -7.85 -1.62
C VAL A 84 16.19 -8.87 -2.70
N VAL A 85 15.65 -10.07 -2.57
CA VAL A 85 15.80 -11.13 -3.57
C VAL A 85 14.46 -11.79 -3.85
N PHE A 86 14.05 -11.76 -5.13
CA PHE A 86 12.97 -12.57 -5.66
C PHE A 86 13.55 -13.62 -6.62
N ASP A 87 13.19 -14.88 -6.45
CA ASP A 87 13.43 -15.87 -7.48
C ASP A 87 12.43 -15.74 -8.65
N ALA A 88 12.58 -16.57 -9.68
CA ALA A 88 11.75 -16.46 -10.87
C ALA A 88 10.26 -16.76 -10.58
N ALA A 89 9.97 -17.69 -9.67
CA ALA A 89 8.61 -18.04 -9.29
C ALA A 89 7.95 -16.92 -8.47
N GLU A 90 8.69 -16.34 -7.51
CA GLU A 90 8.24 -15.19 -6.71
C GLU A 90 7.98 -13.96 -7.59
N ALA A 91 8.90 -13.66 -8.51
CA ALA A 91 8.71 -12.55 -9.46
C ALA A 91 7.48 -12.75 -10.33
N GLN A 92 7.26 -13.97 -10.85
CA GLN A 92 6.09 -14.30 -11.64
C GLN A 92 4.79 -14.22 -10.81
N ASN A 93 4.81 -14.67 -9.55
CA ASN A 93 3.65 -14.60 -8.67
C ASN A 93 3.28 -13.16 -8.30
N LEU A 94 4.29 -12.31 -8.00
CA LEU A 94 4.09 -10.87 -7.80
C LEU A 94 3.51 -10.18 -9.04
N ARG A 95 4.01 -10.54 -10.23
CA ARG A 95 3.43 -10.05 -11.50
C ARG A 95 1.96 -10.44 -11.62
N ASN A 96 1.65 -11.71 -11.45
CA ASN A 96 0.28 -12.21 -11.54
C ASN A 96 -0.64 -11.52 -10.53
N TYR A 97 -0.17 -11.34 -9.29
CA TYR A 97 -0.88 -10.62 -8.24
C TYR A 97 -1.24 -9.19 -8.68
N MET A 98 -0.26 -8.43 -9.15
CA MET A 98 -0.49 -7.06 -9.58
C MET A 98 -1.38 -6.98 -10.83
N LEU A 99 -1.25 -7.92 -11.78
CA LEU A 99 -2.12 -7.99 -12.95
C LEU A 99 -3.56 -8.37 -12.60
N ALA A 100 -3.75 -9.18 -11.56
CA ALA A 100 -5.07 -9.56 -11.05
C ALA A 100 -5.78 -8.46 -10.24
N GLY A 101 -5.19 -7.27 -10.11
CA GLY A 101 -5.78 -6.13 -9.39
C GLY A 101 -5.09 -5.81 -8.07
N GLY A 102 -4.15 -6.62 -7.63
CA GLY A 102 -3.33 -6.33 -6.46
C GLY A 102 -2.47 -5.07 -6.63
N PHE A 103 -2.06 -4.50 -5.52
CA PHE A 103 -1.24 -3.29 -5.48
C PHE A 103 -0.07 -3.46 -4.51
N LEU A 104 1.14 -3.20 -5.00
CA LEU A 104 2.35 -3.24 -4.18
C LEU A 104 2.81 -1.82 -3.85
N HIS A 105 2.99 -1.52 -2.57
CA HIS A 105 3.64 -0.29 -2.10
C HIS A 105 5.01 -0.64 -1.52
N ILE A 106 6.05 -0.13 -2.14
CA ILE A 106 7.43 -0.23 -1.66
C ILE A 106 7.78 1.10 -1.00
N ASP A 107 8.26 1.06 0.24
CA ASP A 107 8.69 2.22 1.00
C ASP A 107 10.19 2.11 1.35
N ASP A 108 10.96 3.10 0.96
CA ASP A 108 12.41 3.10 1.19
C ASP A 108 12.71 3.64 2.60
N ASN A 109 13.11 2.75 3.49
CA ASN A 109 13.67 3.11 4.79
C ASN A 109 15.16 3.49 4.70
N TYR A 110 15.61 3.93 3.54
CA TYR A 110 16.97 4.24 3.17
C TYR A 110 17.80 3.05 2.62
N GLY A 111 18.12 3.16 1.33
CA GLY A 111 19.06 2.29 0.65
C GLY A 111 18.50 1.02 0.02
N ILE A 112 17.17 0.79 0.05
CA ILE A 112 16.54 -0.34 -0.62
C ILE A 112 16.56 -0.20 -2.16
N ARG A 113 16.61 1.02 -2.68
CA ARG A 113 16.46 1.34 -4.11
C ARG A 113 17.36 0.51 -5.00
N GLN A 114 18.65 0.45 -4.69
CA GLN A 114 19.65 -0.28 -5.47
C GLN A 114 19.38 -1.79 -5.56
N TYR A 115 18.63 -2.33 -4.60
CA TYR A 115 18.28 -3.75 -4.55
C TYR A 115 16.92 -4.00 -5.19
N ILE A 116 15.93 -3.16 -4.94
CA ILE A 116 14.54 -3.40 -5.38
C ILE A 116 14.35 -3.14 -6.87
N GLU A 117 14.99 -2.13 -7.45
CA GLU A 117 14.83 -1.82 -8.89
C GLU A 117 15.19 -3.03 -9.79
N PRO A 118 16.34 -3.72 -9.60
CA PRO A 118 16.65 -4.93 -10.37
C PRO A 118 15.66 -6.08 -10.12
N GLN A 119 15.08 -6.19 -8.92
CA GLN A 119 14.08 -7.23 -8.65
C GLN A 119 12.75 -6.91 -9.35
N MET A 120 12.33 -5.65 -9.35
CA MET A 120 11.11 -5.24 -10.05
C MET A 120 11.24 -5.37 -11.57
N LYS A 121 12.46 -5.29 -12.12
CA LYS A 121 12.74 -5.65 -13.53
C LYS A 121 12.57 -7.14 -13.82
N LYS A 122 12.69 -8.04 -12.84
CA LYS A 122 12.31 -9.45 -13.03
C LYS A 122 10.78 -9.61 -13.05
N VAL A 123 10.06 -8.79 -12.28
CA VAL A 123 8.60 -8.80 -12.20
C VAL A 123 7.97 -8.20 -13.47
N PHE A 124 8.45 -7.04 -13.90
CA PHE A 124 8.02 -6.31 -15.10
C PHE A 124 9.24 -5.90 -15.93
N PRO A 125 9.79 -6.79 -16.77
CA PRO A 125 10.96 -6.47 -17.62
C PRO A 125 10.71 -5.28 -18.56
N GLU A 126 9.44 -5.10 -18.98
CA GLU A 126 9.00 -4.07 -19.91
C GLU A 126 8.72 -2.70 -19.29
N LEU A 127 8.62 -2.60 -17.95
CA LEU A 127 8.30 -1.35 -17.27
C LEU A 127 9.51 -0.73 -16.58
N ASP A 128 9.54 0.59 -16.55
CA ASP A 128 10.41 1.39 -15.71
C ASP A 128 9.62 2.16 -14.67
N PHE A 129 10.22 2.43 -13.52
CA PHE A 129 9.65 3.35 -12.56
C PHE A 129 9.61 4.77 -13.14
N VAL A 130 8.42 5.38 -13.14
CA VAL A 130 8.20 6.76 -13.56
C VAL A 130 7.74 7.59 -12.37
N GLU A 131 8.26 8.80 -12.24
CA GLU A 131 7.85 9.70 -11.17
C GLU A 131 6.43 10.22 -11.44
N LEU A 132 5.54 10.12 -10.44
CA LEU A 132 4.19 10.67 -10.55
C LEU A 132 4.21 12.18 -10.32
N PRO A 133 3.55 12.96 -11.20
CA PRO A 133 3.46 14.41 -11.01
C PRO A 133 2.60 14.75 -9.78
N TYR A 134 2.88 15.85 -9.11
CA TYR A 134 2.14 16.31 -7.91
C TYR A 134 0.65 16.59 -8.18
N THR A 135 0.25 16.68 -9.46
CA THR A 135 -1.15 16.76 -9.87
C THR A 135 -1.86 15.41 -9.89
N HIS A 136 -1.13 14.29 -9.72
CA HIS A 136 -1.74 12.97 -9.66
C HIS A 136 -2.69 12.88 -8.46
N GLU A 137 -3.83 12.19 -8.63
CA GLU A 137 -4.91 12.15 -7.62
C GLU A 137 -4.49 11.58 -6.26
N ILE A 138 -3.43 10.76 -6.21
CA ILE A 138 -2.85 10.23 -4.96
C ILE A 138 -2.37 11.36 -4.03
N PHE A 139 -2.00 12.52 -4.58
CA PHE A 139 -1.59 13.69 -3.81
C PHE A 139 -2.75 14.64 -3.48
N GLN A 140 -3.98 14.34 -3.94
CA GLN A 140 -5.08 15.30 -3.88
C GLN A 140 -6.19 14.90 -2.91
N LYS A 141 -6.37 13.60 -2.64
CA LYS A 141 -7.54 13.11 -1.90
C LYS A 141 -7.21 11.94 -0.97
N PRO A 142 -7.75 11.93 0.26
CA PRO A 142 -8.64 12.96 0.84
C PRO A 142 -7.89 14.22 1.29
N TYR A 143 -6.57 14.15 1.40
CA TYR A 143 -5.71 15.26 1.85
C TYR A 143 -4.90 15.83 0.69
N SER A 144 -4.71 17.16 0.68
CA SER A 144 -3.95 17.84 -0.37
C SER A 144 -2.45 17.88 -0.04
N PHE A 145 -1.63 17.40 -0.97
CA PHE A 145 -0.16 17.45 -0.94
C PHE A 145 0.36 18.12 -2.20
N PRO A 146 0.21 19.45 -2.35
CA PRO A 146 0.53 20.15 -3.59
C PRO A 146 2.02 20.13 -3.95
N ASN A 147 2.88 19.82 -2.97
CA ASN A 147 4.34 19.74 -3.11
C ASN A 147 4.84 18.28 -3.13
N GLY A 148 3.96 17.29 -3.30
CA GLY A 148 4.32 15.87 -3.31
C GLY A 148 4.43 15.23 -1.92
N LEU A 149 5.23 14.17 -1.81
CA LEU A 149 5.40 13.43 -0.56
C LEU A 149 5.95 14.30 0.59
N PRO A 150 5.47 14.10 1.81
CA PRO A 150 6.15 14.68 2.98
C PRO A 150 7.49 13.99 3.18
N LYS A 151 8.52 14.75 3.53
CA LYS A 151 9.80 14.24 4.00
C LYS A 151 9.71 14.02 5.50
N ILE A 152 9.93 12.79 5.96
CA ILE A 152 9.89 12.45 7.39
C ILE A 152 11.30 12.52 7.97
N HIS A 153 12.24 11.78 7.36
CA HIS A 153 13.65 11.83 7.74
C HIS A 153 14.54 12.31 6.60
N GLU A 154 15.69 12.89 6.96
CA GLU A 154 16.71 13.30 6.00
C GLU A 154 17.82 12.27 5.93
N HIS A 155 18.19 11.88 4.69
CA HIS A 155 19.32 11.00 4.44
C HIS A 155 20.33 11.65 3.50
N ASP A 156 20.02 11.72 2.21
CA ASP A 156 20.96 12.19 1.17
C ASP A 156 20.70 13.64 0.70
N ASN A 157 19.92 14.42 1.45
CA ASN A 157 19.46 15.77 1.07
C ASN A 157 18.76 15.80 -0.32
N LYS A 158 18.14 14.71 -0.70
CA LYS A 158 17.34 14.63 -1.92
C LYS A 158 15.86 14.89 -1.63
N PRO A 159 15.10 15.43 -2.58
CA PRO A 159 13.67 15.60 -2.42
C PRO A 159 12.96 14.24 -2.35
N PRO A 160 11.85 14.12 -1.60
CA PRO A 160 11.03 12.92 -1.61
C PRO A 160 10.34 12.76 -2.97
N GLN A 161 10.30 11.53 -3.48
CA GLN A 161 9.76 11.21 -4.80
C GLN A 161 8.82 10.01 -4.72
N LEU A 162 7.72 10.06 -5.46
CA LEU A 162 6.81 8.93 -5.65
C LEU A 162 6.97 8.37 -7.05
N PHE A 163 7.58 7.22 -7.15
CA PHE A 163 7.68 6.48 -8.40
C PHE A 163 6.54 5.47 -8.54
N ALA A 164 6.19 5.13 -9.76
CA ALA A 164 5.16 4.15 -10.08
C ALA A 164 5.57 3.21 -11.21
N LEU A 165 5.13 1.97 -11.15
CA LEU A 165 5.02 1.10 -12.31
C LEU A 165 3.59 1.18 -12.84
N ILE A 166 3.46 1.50 -14.12
CA ILE A 166 2.17 1.68 -14.79
C ILE A 166 2.02 0.60 -15.87
N TYR A 167 1.04 -0.28 -15.70
CA TYR A 167 0.71 -1.33 -16.66
C TYR A 167 -0.67 -1.04 -17.27
N GLU A 168 -0.73 -0.91 -18.59
CA GLU A 168 -1.97 -0.61 -19.34
C GLU A 168 -2.78 0.56 -18.75
N GLY A 169 -2.08 1.62 -18.34
CA GLY A 169 -2.68 2.84 -17.77
C GLY A 169 -3.07 2.74 -16.28
N ARG A 170 -2.89 1.60 -15.62
CA ARG A 170 -3.13 1.39 -14.20
C ARG A 170 -1.81 1.42 -13.43
N VAL A 171 -1.74 2.19 -12.36
CA VAL A 171 -0.65 2.10 -11.39
C VAL A 171 -0.79 0.77 -10.64
N VAL A 172 0.20 -0.11 -10.79
CA VAL A 172 0.23 -1.45 -10.18
C VAL A 172 1.16 -1.53 -8.97
N CYS A 173 2.16 -0.66 -8.95
CA CYS A 173 3.12 -0.56 -7.87
C CYS A 173 3.50 0.90 -7.68
N ILE A 174 3.73 1.31 -6.44
CA ILE A 174 4.39 2.57 -6.11
C ILE A 174 5.64 2.33 -5.30
N PHE A 175 6.58 3.27 -5.42
CA PHE A 175 7.80 3.30 -4.64
C PHE A 175 7.97 4.70 -4.05
N THR A 176 7.79 4.83 -2.74
CA THR A 176 8.04 6.05 -1.97
C THR A 176 9.51 6.10 -1.61
N TYR A 177 10.20 7.10 -2.14
CA TYR A 177 11.65 7.22 -2.08
C TYR A 177 12.06 8.50 -1.35
N GLU A 178 13.11 8.43 -0.52
CA GLU A 178 13.65 9.56 0.26
C GLU A 178 12.62 10.26 1.17
N CYS A 179 11.68 9.51 1.73
CA CYS A 179 10.63 10.10 2.57
C CYS A 179 10.35 9.38 3.89
N ASP A 180 10.64 8.08 4.00
CA ASP A 180 10.45 7.26 5.19
C ASP A 180 9.02 7.32 5.75
N LEU A 181 8.02 7.10 4.89
CA LEU A 181 6.63 7.17 5.33
C LEU A 181 6.33 6.18 6.45
N GLY A 182 6.89 4.97 6.34
CA GLY A 182 6.72 3.90 7.33
C GLY A 182 7.18 4.32 8.73
N ASP A 183 8.28 5.04 8.83
CA ASP A 183 8.80 5.58 10.09
C ASP A 183 7.82 6.59 10.68
N GLY A 184 7.28 7.48 9.85
CA GLY A 184 6.27 8.45 10.27
C GLY A 184 4.96 7.82 10.72
N TRP A 185 4.68 6.56 10.35
CA TRP A 185 3.51 5.82 10.85
C TRP A 185 3.77 5.09 12.16
N GLU A 186 5.06 4.87 12.54
CA GLU A 186 5.45 4.21 13.78
C GLU A 186 4.91 4.93 15.03
N ASP A 187 4.94 4.24 16.17
CA ASP A 187 4.68 4.87 17.46
C ASP A 187 5.66 6.01 17.72
N GLN A 188 5.18 7.12 18.24
CA GLN A 188 6.00 8.33 18.50
C GLN A 188 7.28 8.03 19.28
N ARG A 189 7.26 7.05 20.18
CA ARG A 189 8.41 6.65 21.01
C ARG A 189 9.55 5.99 20.20
N VAL A 190 9.32 5.60 18.94
CA VAL A 190 10.32 4.90 18.11
C VAL A 190 11.31 5.92 17.54
N HIS A 191 10.82 6.90 16.80
CA HIS A 191 11.65 7.90 16.12
C HIS A 191 11.61 9.27 16.79
N HIS A 192 10.73 9.46 17.78
CA HIS A 192 10.50 10.74 18.48
C HIS A 192 10.04 11.88 17.56
N ASP A 193 9.47 11.54 16.42
CA ASP A 193 8.92 12.50 15.49
C ASP A 193 7.85 13.38 16.14
N SER A 194 7.76 14.61 15.66
CA SER A 194 6.69 15.50 16.10
C SER A 194 5.32 14.96 15.69
N GLN A 195 4.30 15.29 16.46
CA GLN A 195 2.92 14.93 16.10
C GLN A 195 2.54 15.43 14.69
N GLU A 196 3.01 16.63 14.32
CA GLU A 196 2.78 17.23 13.00
C GLU A 196 3.41 16.40 11.88
N THR A 197 4.66 15.93 12.06
CA THR A 197 5.38 15.09 11.09
C THR A 197 4.65 13.77 10.91
N ARG A 198 4.31 13.09 12.00
CA ARG A 198 3.56 11.83 11.99
C ARG A 198 2.19 11.98 11.34
N GLU A 199 1.47 13.06 11.64
CA GLU A 199 0.17 13.33 11.04
C GLU A 199 0.27 13.53 9.52
N LYS A 200 1.30 14.20 9.02
CA LYS A 200 1.58 14.33 7.58
C LYS A 200 1.81 12.96 6.93
N ALA A 201 2.62 12.11 7.56
CA ALA A 201 2.89 10.76 7.07
C ALA A 201 1.60 9.91 7.02
N LEU A 202 0.81 9.89 8.09
CA LEU A 202 -0.46 9.16 8.17
C LEU A 202 -1.48 9.65 7.14
N LYS A 203 -1.59 10.96 6.93
CA LYS A 203 -2.45 11.56 5.90
C LYS A 203 -2.02 11.13 4.49
N MET A 204 -0.71 11.06 4.22
CA MET A 204 -0.22 10.57 2.93
C MET A 204 -0.51 9.07 2.76
N GLY A 205 -0.31 8.27 3.79
CA GLY A 205 -0.70 6.86 3.80
C GLY A 205 -2.20 6.66 3.55
N ALA A 206 -3.05 7.51 4.14
CA ALA A 206 -4.49 7.49 3.89
C ALA A 206 -4.85 7.83 2.44
N ASN A 207 -4.13 8.77 1.81
CA ASN A 207 -4.27 9.05 0.38
C ASN A 207 -3.94 7.82 -0.47
N ILE A 208 -2.83 7.13 -0.15
CA ILE A 208 -2.40 5.92 -0.85
C ILE A 208 -3.46 4.83 -0.73
N LEU A 209 -3.90 4.51 0.49
CA LEU A 209 -4.91 3.47 0.70
C LEU A 209 -6.25 3.82 0.03
N ARG A 210 -6.70 5.08 0.15
CA ARG A 210 -7.90 5.52 -0.56
C ARG A 210 -7.75 5.34 -2.07
N TYR A 211 -6.62 5.75 -2.65
CA TYR A 211 -6.36 5.56 -4.07
C TYR A 211 -6.51 4.09 -4.48
N VAL A 212 -5.89 3.18 -3.75
CA VAL A 212 -5.93 1.74 -4.05
C VAL A 212 -7.34 1.17 -3.96
N PHE A 213 -8.11 1.53 -2.94
CA PHE A 213 -9.44 0.95 -2.72
C PHE A 213 -10.57 1.61 -3.52
N THR A 214 -10.27 2.67 -4.29
CA THR A 214 -11.28 3.35 -5.14
C THR A 214 -11.04 3.18 -6.64
N LYS A 215 -10.06 2.34 -7.05
CA LYS A 215 -9.69 2.09 -8.46
C LYS A 215 -10.07 0.72 -8.97
#